data_ac46558fd5dd0a6445aa6be1513743f2
#
_entry.id   ac46558fd5dd0a6445aa6be1513743f2
#
_cell.length_a   1.000
_cell.length_b   1.000
_cell.length_c   1.000
_cell.angle_alpha   90.00
_cell.angle_beta   90.00
_cell.angle_gamma   90.00
#
_symmetry.space_group_name_H-M   'P 1'
#
loop_
_entity.id
_entity.type
_entity.pdbx_description
1 polymer ?
#
loop_
_entity_poly.entity_id
_entity_poly.type
_entity_poly.pdbx_seq_one_letter_code
_entity_poly.pdbx_strand_id
1 'polypeptide(L)'
;MEELTQENYYDDTSYLTNSRFKRYQQCQAKAFALDSGQWTEERDETPLLLGNYVHSYFESPEAHQHFMDENGDKLLAKTGKNKGNLKSDFVIGDKMIASLKDDDGFNHLYHGYPSDEVQKELIVYGKIEGVPVKGKLDSVNLSRGYFVDLKTMKSIYAEEWSAELKKKVPAAVNNILNFGYHGQLGLYRELLKQMTGNDFRPYIVAVSKENVPDRDILKIDDEWLEEGLDKIKSEIVEVWDVIQGQKEPKKCGHCDYCRSQKKLNAVVSLNDLIEM
;
A
#
# COMPACT_ATOMS: atom_id res chain seq x y z
N MET A 1 -16.20 17.35 11.85
CA MET A 1 -15.80 16.28 10.91
C MET A 1 -16.82 15.18 11.09
N GLU A 2 -17.33 14.64 10.01
CA GLU A 2 -18.16 13.45 10.06
C GLU A 2 -17.34 12.26 10.56
N GLU A 3 -18.03 11.31 11.20
CA GLU A 3 -17.40 10.08 11.64
C GLU A 3 -16.96 9.26 10.42
N LEU A 4 -15.71 8.76 10.43
CA LEU A 4 -15.21 7.90 9.37
C LEU A 4 -15.88 6.52 9.44
N THR A 5 -16.50 6.13 8.33
CA THR A 5 -17.16 4.83 8.16
C THR A 5 -16.57 4.10 6.96
N GLN A 6 -16.88 2.81 6.78
CA GLN A 6 -16.46 2.06 5.60
C GLN A 6 -16.99 2.70 4.30
N GLU A 7 -18.18 3.28 4.34
CA GLU A 7 -18.86 3.89 3.19
C GLU A 7 -18.18 5.19 2.74
N ASN A 8 -17.76 6.05 3.69
CA ASN A 8 -17.16 7.35 3.35
C ASN A 8 -15.63 7.36 3.34
N TYR A 9 -14.97 6.24 3.68
CA TYR A 9 -13.51 6.18 3.83
C TYR A 9 -12.74 6.68 2.61
N TYR A 10 -13.19 6.32 1.41
CA TYR A 10 -12.49 6.70 0.19
C TYR A 10 -12.83 8.12 -0.28
N ASP A 11 -14.02 8.60 0.00
CA ASP A 11 -14.54 9.89 -0.47
C ASP A 11 -14.14 11.06 0.43
N ASP A 12 -13.89 10.79 1.73
CA ASP A 12 -13.45 11.83 2.65
C ASP A 12 -11.98 12.21 2.41
N THR A 13 -11.76 13.36 1.79
CA THR A 13 -10.44 13.92 1.50
C THR A 13 -9.88 14.81 2.61
N SER A 14 -10.59 14.97 3.72
CA SER A 14 -10.15 15.77 4.88
C SER A 14 -9.01 15.12 5.67
N TYR A 15 -8.74 13.84 5.41
CA TYR A 15 -7.61 13.09 5.95
C TYR A 15 -6.63 12.71 4.84
N LEU A 16 -5.36 12.70 5.19
CA LEU A 16 -4.30 12.16 4.33
C LEU A 16 -4.18 10.65 4.53
N THR A 17 -4.16 9.88 3.44
CA THR A 17 -3.84 8.45 3.46
C THR A 17 -2.37 8.22 3.13
N ASN A 18 -1.80 7.11 3.61
CA ASN A 18 -0.42 6.73 3.28
C ASN A 18 -0.17 6.61 1.75
N SER A 19 -1.14 6.08 1.00
CA SER A 19 -1.03 5.98 -0.46
C SER A 19 -1.02 7.35 -1.15
N ARG A 20 -1.84 8.29 -0.68
CA ARG A 20 -1.84 9.68 -1.19
C ARG A 20 -0.54 10.38 -0.85
N PHE A 21 -0.06 10.27 0.39
CA PHE A 21 1.24 10.78 0.83
C PHE A 21 2.39 10.30 -0.07
N LYS A 22 2.48 8.98 -0.32
CA LYS A 22 3.51 8.40 -1.20
C LYS A 22 3.48 8.94 -2.63
N ARG A 23 2.30 9.22 -3.19
CA ARG A 23 2.20 9.87 -4.52
C ARG A 23 2.84 11.25 -4.52
N TYR A 24 2.61 12.03 -3.47
CA TYR A 24 3.23 13.35 -3.32
C TYR A 24 4.74 13.28 -3.07
N GLN A 25 5.23 12.29 -2.33
CA GLN A 25 6.67 12.04 -2.19
C GLN A 25 7.35 11.78 -3.55
N GLN A 26 6.71 11.03 -4.43
CA GLN A 26 7.26 10.74 -5.76
C GLN A 26 7.34 12.00 -6.64
N CYS A 27 6.29 12.79 -6.68
CA CYS A 27 6.26 14.08 -7.39
C CYS A 27 5.03 14.88 -6.99
N GLN A 28 5.22 15.96 -6.23
CA GLN A 28 4.12 16.81 -5.77
C GLN A 28 3.30 17.37 -6.94
N ALA A 29 3.97 17.87 -7.99
CA ALA A 29 3.29 18.46 -9.14
C ALA A 29 2.44 17.43 -9.92
N LYS A 30 2.92 16.21 -10.10
CA LYS A 30 2.14 15.13 -10.74
C LYS A 30 0.97 14.70 -9.86
N ALA A 31 1.20 14.52 -8.55
CA ALA A 31 0.16 14.11 -7.61
C ALA A 31 -0.95 15.16 -7.51
N PHE A 32 -0.60 16.44 -7.45
CA PHE A 32 -1.54 17.54 -7.44
C PHE A 32 -2.35 17.63 -8.74
N ALA A 33 -1.71 17.44 -9.90
CA ALA A 33 -2.39 17.42 -11.19
C ALA A 33 -3.35 16.24 -11.34
N LEU A 34 -3.01 15.06 -10.76
CA LEU A 34 -3.91 13.90 -10.69
C LEU A 34 -5.12 14.19 -9.79
N ASP A 35 -4.88 14.71 -8.57
CA ASP A 35 -5.95 15.02 -7.61
C ASP A 35 -6.90 16.11 -8.10
N SER A 36 -6.40 17.07 -8.92
CA SER A 36 -7.20 18.14 -9.53
C SER A 36 -7.83 17.78 -10.88
N GLY A 37 -7.62 16.57 -11.38
CA GLY A 37 -8.13 16.14 -12.70
C GLY A 37 -7.43 16.77 -13.91
N GLN A 38 -6.32 17.49 -13.70
CA GLN A 38 -5.54 18.11 -14.79
C GLN A 38 -4.62 17.12 -15.50
N TRP A 39 -4.41 15.95 -14.93
CA TRP A 39 -3.61 14.87 -15.50
C TRP A 39 -4.29 13.53 -15.27
N THR A 40 -4.21 12.66 -16.26
CA THR A 40 -4.62 11.27 -16.17
C THR A 40 -3.43 10.38 -16.49
N GLU A 41 -3.32 9.24 -15.83
CA GLU A 41 -2.24 8.29 -16.03
C GLU A 41 -2.80 6.94 -16.45
N GLU A 42 -2.38 6.46 -17.62
CA GLU A 42 -2.60 5.08 -18.00
C GLU A 42 -1.55 4.21 -17.29
N ARG A 43 -1.99 3.33 -16.44
CA ARG A 43 -1.12 2.35 -15.77
C ARG A 43 -1.77 0.98 -15.81
N ASP A 44 -0.93 -0.05 -15.78
CA ASP A 44 -1.41 -1.40 -15.58
C ASP A 44 -1.97 -1.54 -14.15
N GLU A 45 -3.29 -1.73 -14.05
CA GLU A 45 -4.00 -1.94 -12.79
C GLU A 45 -3.96 -3.40 -12.32
N THR A 46 -3.48 -4.33 -13.15
CA THR A 46 -3.48 -5.78 -12.85
C THR A 46 -2.84 -6.11 -11.50
N PRO A 47 -1.66 -5.54 -11.13
CA PRO A 47 -1.04 -5.85 -9.84
C PRO A 47 -1.89 -5.40 -8.64
N LEU A 48 -2.54 -4.24 -8.76
CA LEU A 48 -3.42 -3.70 -7.71
C LEU A 48 -4.70 -4.54 -7.59
N LEU A 49 -5.34 -4.82 -8.72
CA LEU A 49 -6.54 -5.65 -8.76
C LEU A 49 -6.28 -7.06 -8.21
N LEU A 50 -5.12 -7.65 -8.53
CA LEU A 50 -4.73 -8.95 -7.98
C LEU A 50 -4.53 -8.90 -6.47
N GLY A 51 -3.89 -7.83 -5.97
CA GLY A 51 -3.78 -7.60 -4.52
C GLY A 51 -5.16 -7.53 -3.86
N ASN A 52 -6.04 -6.65 -4.37
CA ASN A 52 -7.40 -6.48 -3.85
C ASN A 52 -8.24 -7.75 -3.95
N TYR A 53 -8.06 -8.58 -4.99
CA TYR A 53 -8.70 -9.87 -5.13
C TYR A 53 -8.36 -10.82 -3.97
N VAL A 54 -7.09 -10.88 -3.59
CA VAL A 54 -6.65 -11.71 -2.46
C VAL A 54 -7.11 -11.12 -1.12
N HIS A 55 -6.99 -9.80 -0.94
CA HIS A 55 -7.43 -9.11 0.28
C HIS A 55 -8.92 -9.29 0.56
N SER A 56 -9.76 -9.02 -0.45
CA SER A 56 -11.21 -9.13 -0.30
C SER A 56 -11.66 -10.54 0.12
N TYR A 57 -10.96 -11.59 -0.33
CA TYR A 57 -11.26 -12.97 0.07
C TYR A 57 -11.07 -13.20 1.57
N PHE A 58 -10.02 -12.62 2.16
CA PHE A 58 -9.72 -12.77 3.58
C PHE A 58 -10.43 -11.73 4.46
N GLU A 59 -11.00 -10.70 3.88
CA GLU A 59 -11.87 -9.76 4.55
C GLU A 59 -13.19 -10.42 4.94
N SER A 60 -14.02 -10.78 3.96
CA SER A 60 -15.25 -11.55 4.13
C SER A 60 -15.75 -12.12 2.80
N PRO A 61 -16.64 -13.14 2.83
CA PRO A 61 -17.30 -13.65 1.63
C PRO A 61 -18.08 -12.56 0.89
N GLU A 62 -18.74 -11.65 1.62
CA GLU A 62 -19.52 -10.55 1.08
C GLU A 62 -18.63 -9.52 0.38
N ALA A 63 -17.52 -9.15 1.00
CA ALA A 63 -16.52 -8.24 0.43
C ALA A 63 -15.92 -8.81 -0.87
N HIS A 64 -15.60 -10.10 -0.87
CA HIS A 64 -15.08 -10.77 -2.06
C HIS A 64 -16.10 -10.82 -3.20
N GLN A 65 -17.35 -11.15 -2.89
CA GLN A 65 -18.43 -11.16 -3.91
C GLN A 65 -18.63 -9.75 -4.48
N HIS A 66 -18.68 -8.73 -3.62
CA HIS A 66 -18.80 -7.33 -4.05
C HIS A 66 -17.64 -6.91 -4.97
N PHE A 67 -16.41 -7.23 -4.57
CA PHE A 67 -15.23 -6.97 -5.41
C PHE A 67 -15.32 -7.66 -6.78
N MET A 68 -15.79 -8.93 -6.82
CA MET A 68 -16.00 -9.68 -8.07
C MET A 68 -17.07 -9.05 -8.95
N ASP A 69 -18.17 -8.57 -8.37
CA ASP A 69 -19.27 -7.93 -9.10
C ASP A 69 -18.82 -6.59 -9.72
N GLU A 70 -18.08 -5.79 -8.99
CA GLU A 70 -17.57 -4.50 -9.47
C GLU A 70 -16.48 -4.63 -10.53
N ASN A 71 -15.62 -5.65 -10.41
CA ASN A 71 -14.43 -5.78 -11.25
C ASN A 71 -14.51 -6.95 -12.25
N GLY A 72 -15.62 -7.64 -12.36
CA GLY A 72 -15.79 -8.82 -13.21
C GLY A 72 -15.33 -8.61 -14.66
N ASP A 73 -15.58 -7.45 -15.20
CA ASP A 73 -15.13 -7.05 -16.55
C ASP A 73 -13.60 -7.02 -16.72
N LYS A 74 -12.87 -6.72 -15.65
CA LYS A 74 -11.40 -6.67 -15.62
C LYS A 74 -10.82 -8.03 -15.29
N LEU A 75 -11.49 -8.82 -14.46
CA LEU A 75 -11.03 -10.10 -13.94
C LEU A 75 -11.33 -11.27 -14.86
N LEU A 76 -12.50 -11.27 -15.51
CA LEU A 76 -12.99 -12.40 -16.29
C LEU A 76 -12.68 -12.28 -17.79
N ALA A 77 -12.44 -13.42 -18.42
CA ALA A 77 -12.26 -13.48 -19.87
C ALA A 77 -13.59 -13.22 -20.59
N LYS A 78 -13.60 -12.28 -21.55
CA LYS A 78 -14.79 -11.86 -22.29
C LYS A 78 -15.10 -12.74 -23.52
N THR A 79 -14.10 -13.46 -24.04
CA THR A 79 -14.18 -14.21 -25.29
C THR A 79 -13.44 -15.55 -25.23
N GLY A 80 -13.68 -16.41 -26.24
CA GLY A 80 -12.98 -17.68 -26.39
C GLY A 80 -13.45 -18.78 -25.44
N LYS A 81 -12.67 -19.86 -25.35
CA LYS A 81 -13.01 -21.06 -24.57
C LYS A 81 -13.07 -20.79 -23.04
N ASN A 82 -12.41 -19.74 -22.59
CA ASN A 82 -12.33 -19.35 -21.18
C ASN A 82 -13.33 -18.24 -20.81
N LYS A 83 -14.30 -17.92 -21.67
CA LYS A 83 -15.30 -16.90 -21.38
C LYS A 83 -15.99 -17.15 -20.04
N GLY A 84 -15.99 -16.14 -19.18
CA GLY A 84 -16.57 -16.21 -17.83
C GLY A 84 -15.65 -16.81 -16.76
N ASN A 85 -14.46 -17.32 -17.12
CA ASN A 85 -13.46 -17.75 -16.16
C ASN A 85 -12.46 -16.62 -15.89
N LEU A 86 -11.74 -16.70 -14.77
CA LEU A 86 -10.66 -15.78 -14.45
C LEU A 86 -9.61 -15.74 -15.57
N LYS A 87 -9.12 -14.55 -15.88
CA LYS A 87 -7.93 -14.40 -16.72
C LYS A 87 -6.70 -15.01 -16.03
N SER A 88 -5.70 -15.43 -16.84
CA SER A 88 -4.48 -16.07 -16.35
C SER A 88 -3.80 -15.32 -15.20
N ASP A 89 -3.80 -13.99 -15.27
CA ASP A 89 -3.17 -13.13 -14.28
C ASP A 89 -3.85 -13.21 -12.90
N PHE A 90 -5.14 -13.57 -12.85
CA PHE A 90 -5.91 -13.73 -11.62
C PHE A 90 -6.02 -15.17 -11.12
N VAL A 91 -5.74 -16.17 -11.98
CA VAL A 91 -5.63 -17.58 -11.56
C VAL A 91 -4.53 -17.76 -10.50
N ILE A 92 -3.47 -16.96 -10.55
CA ILE A 92 -2.44 -16.98 -9.49
C ILE A 92 -2.99 -16.48 -8.15
N GLY A 93 -4.01 -15.60 -8.17
CA GLY A 93 -4.73 -15.16 -6.97
C GLY A 93 -5.39 -16.32 -6.23
N ASP A 94 -6.08 -17.22 -6.96
CA ASP A 94 -6.66 -18.43 -6.38
C ASP A 94 -5.62 -19.33 -5.75
N LYS A 95 -4.44 -19.46 -6.38
CA LYS A 95 -3.33 -20.24 -5.80
C LYS A 95 -2.80 -19.61 -4.52
N MET A 96 -2.66 -18.28 -4.48
CA MET A 96 -2.25 -17.54 -3.28
C MET A 96 -3.26 -17.72 -2.15
N ILE A 97 -4.54 -17.57 -2.45
CA ILE A 97 -5.63 -17.81 -1.50
C ILE A 97 -5.58 -19.24 -0.97
N ALA A 98 -5.50 -20.24 -1.86
CA ALA A 98 -5.42 -21.63 -1.47
C ALA A 98 -4.20 -21.95 -0.61
N SER A 99 -3.06 -21.28 -0.84
CA SER A 99 -1.85 -21.49 -0.04
C SER A 99 -1.95 -20.96 1.40
N LEU A 100 -2.78 -19.93 1.63
CA LEU A 100 -2.96 -19.31 2.95
C LEU A 100 -4.18 -19.88 3.70
N LYS A 101 -5.27 -20.15 2.99
CA LYS A 101 -6.58 -20.48 3.56
C LYS A 101 -6.53 -21.70 4.50
N ASP A 102 -5.74 -22.71 4.16
CA ASP A 102 -5.61 -23.97 4.93
C ASP A 102 -4.34 -23.98 5.83
N ASP A 103 -3.68 -22.83 5.98
CA ASP A 103 -2.48 -22.70 6.82
C ASP A 103 -2.88 -22.28 8.24
N ASP A 104 -2.61 -23.14 9.23
CA ASP A 104 -2.98 -22.90 10.62
C ASP A 104 -2.28 -21.67 11.22
N GLY A 105 -1.01 -21.42 10.84
CA GLY A 105 -0.25 -20.27 11.30
C GLY A 105 -0.86 -18.96 10.81
N PHE A 106 -1.21 -18.90 9.52
CA PHE A 106 -1.93 -17.77 8.95
C PHE A 106 -3.29 -17.59 9.63
N ASN A 107 -4.07 -18.65 9.75
CA ASN A 107 -5.41 -18.57 10.32
C ASN A 107 -5.39 -18.07 11.77
N HIS A 108 -4.50 -18.58 12.61
CA HIS A 108 -4.35 -18.10 13.98
C HIS A 108 -3.87 -16.64 14.06
N LEU A 109 -2.97 -16.24 13.19
CA LEU A 109 -2.47 -14.86 13.17
C LEU A 109 -3.50 -13.89 12.61
N TYR A 110 -4.11 -14.23 11.46
CA TYR A 110 -4.98 -13.32 10.73
C TYR A 110 -6.42 -13.30 11.26
N HIS A 111 -6.95 -14.45 11.66
CA HIS A 111 -8.32 -14.57 12.17
C HIS A 111 -8.40 -14.66 13.69
N GLY A 112 -7.27 -14.90 14.39
CA GLY A 112 -7.23 -15.07 15.85
C GLY A 112 -7.77 -16.41 16.32
N TYR A 113 -7.80 -16.59 17.63
CA TYR A 113 -8.48 -17.70 18.27
C TYR A 113 -9.93 -17.35 18.58
N PRO A 114 -10.82 -18.31 18.82
CA PRO A 114 -12.24 -18.03 19.10
C PRO A 114 -12.52 -17.09 20.27
N SER A 115 -11.56 -16.93 21.19
CA SER A 115 -11.65 -16.02 22.33
C SER A 115 -11.10 -14.62 22.03
N ASP A 116 -10.46 -14.42 20.88
CA ASP A 116 -9.82 -13.15 20.54
C ASP A 116 -10.84 -12.18 19.91
N GLU A 117 -10.71 -10.91 20.23
CA GLU A 117 -11.41 -9.83 19.54
C GLU A 117 -10.55 -9.39 18.34
N VAL A 118 -10.97 -9.78 17.14
CA VAL A 118 -10.29 -9.45 15.88
C VAL A 118 -11.22 -8.61 15.02
N GLN A 119 -10.70 -7.47 14.54
CA GLN A 119 -11.41 -6.60 13.61
C GLN A 119 -10.72 -6.59 12.26
N LYS A 120 -11.51 -6.78 11.18
CA LYS A 120 -11.06 -6.70 9.80
C LYS A 120 -11.30 -5.31 9.25
N GLU A 121 -10.43 -4.87 8.35
CA GLU A 121 -10.55 -3.57 7.68
C GLU A 121 -10.79 -2.42 8.68
N LEU A 122 -10.09 -2.49 9.84
CA LEU A 122 -10.23 -1.48 10.88
C LEU A 122 -9.74 -0.13 10.39
N ILE A 123 -10.64 0.85 10.39
CA ILE A 123 -10.29 2.24 10.10
C ILE A 123 -9.61 2.84 11.32
N VAL A 124 -8.40 3.36 11.11
CA VAL A 124 -7.63 4.11 12.10
C VAL A 124 -7.42 5.53 11.63
N TYR A 125 -7.46 6.48 12.55
CA TYR A 125 -7.23 7.89 12.26
C TYR A 125 -6.63 8.62 13.46
N GLY A 126 -5.99 9.73 13.16
CA GLY A 126 -5.34 10.55 14.17
C GLY A 126 -4.61 11.72 13.54
N LYS A 127 -3.59 12.22 14.21
CA LYS A 127 -2.76 13.32 13.71
C LYS A 127 -1.28 12.96 13.75
N ILE A 128 -0.58 13.27 12.66
CA ILE A 128 0.88 13.19 12.58
C ILE A 128 1.39 14.60 12.28
N GLU A 129 2.22 15.15 13.16
CA GLU A 129 2.70 16.54 13.06
C GLU A 129 1.56 17.56 12.83
N GLY A 130 0.40 17.33 13.46
CA GLY A 130 -0.80 18.17 13.30
C GLY A 130 -1.64 17.88 12.07
N VAL A 131 -1.15 17.11 11.10
CA VAL A 131 -1.87 16.72 9.88
C VAL A 131 -2.85 15.59 10.18
N PRO A 132 -4.14 15.70 9.80
CA PRO A 132 -5.10 14.61 9.96
C PRO A 132 -4.75 13.47 9.00
N VAL A 133 -4.60 12.27 9.54
CA VAL A 133 -4.22 11.06 8.79
C VAL A 133 -5.20 9.93 9.09
N LYS A 134 -5.48 9.13 8.09
CA LYS A 134 -6.25 7.89 8.22
C LYS A 134 -5.59 6.71 7.53
N GLY A 135 -5.93 5.51 8.00
CA GLY A 135 -5.53 4.25 7.41
C GLY A 135 -6.60 3.20 7.60
N LYS A 136 -6.43 2.08 6.91
CA LYS A 136 -7.27 0.91 7.06
C LYS A 136 -6.36 -0.31 7.19
N LEU A 137 -6.58 -1.10 8.23
CA LEU A 137 -5.74 -2.23 8.61
C LEU A 137 -6.47 -3.52 8.30
N ASP A 138 -5.82 -4.43 7.58
CA ASP A 138 -6.44 -5.66 7.09
C ASP A 138 -6.97 -6.54 8.23
N SER A 139 -6.21 -6.71 9.31
CA SER A 139 -6.63 -7.47 10.50
C SER A 139 -5.95 -6.96 11.75
N VAL A 140 -6.74 -6.67 12.78
CA VAL A 140 -6.25 -6.20 14.09
C VAL A 140 -6.77 -7.10 15.19
N ASN A 141 -5.87 -7.71 15.95
CA ASN A 141 -6.20 -8.48 17.15
C ASN A 141 -6.08 -7.58 18.38
N LEU A 142 -7.20 -7.06 18.84
CA LEU A 142 -7.26 -6.14 19.97
C LEU A 142 -6.91 -6.85 21.30
N SER A 143 -7.25 -8.14 21.42
CA SER A 143 -6.98 -8.93 22.63
C SER A 143 -5.49 -9.20 22.85
N ARG A 144 -4.72 -9.32 21.74
CA ARG A 144 -3.29 -9.70 21.78
C ARG A 144 -2.33 -8.57 21.44
N GLY A 145 -2.84 -7.40 21.06
CA GLY A 145 -2.04 -6.21 20.77
C GLY A 145 -1.15 -6.36 19.53
N TYR A 146 -1.69 -6.87 18.43
CA TYR A 146 -0.99 -6.90 17.15
C TYR A 146 -1.94 -6.63 15.98
N PHE A 147 -1.35 -6.28 14.83
CA PHE A 147 -2.09 -6.21 13.57
C PHE A 147 -1.29 -6.84 12.44
N VAL A 148 -2.00 -7.26 11.41
CA VAL A 148 -1.46 -7.95 10.24
C VAL A 148 -1.82 -7.17 8.98
N ASP A 149 -0.84 -7.01 8.12
CA ASP A 149 -0.95 -6.42 6.80
C ASP A 149 -0.58 -7.50 5.77
N LEU A 150 -1.53 -7.89 4.93
CA LEU A 150 -1.35 -8.92 3.91
C LEU A 150 -0.73 -8.30 2.66
N LYS A 151 0.38 -8.83 2.17
CA LYS A 151 1.06 -8.32 0.98
C LYS A 151 1.29 -9.39 -0.07
N THR A 152 0.83 -9.13 -1.28
CA THR A 152 1.17 -9.95 -2.45
C THR A 152 2.48 -9.46 -3.05
N MET A 153 3.45 -10.35 -3.27
CA MET A 153 4.78 -10.02 -3.77
C MET A 153 5.11 -10.87 -5.01
N LYS A 154 6.04 -10.42 -5.84
CA LYS A 154 6.52 -11.22 -6.98
C LYS A 154 7.22 -12.48 -6.51
N SER A 155 8.10 -12.34 -5.54
CA SER A 155 8.81 -13.39 -4.80
C SER A 155 9.14 -12.89 -3.41
N ILE A 156 9.36 -13.79 -2.45
CA ILE A 156 9.80 -13.44 -1.09
C ILE A 156 11.33 -13.49 -1.01
N TYR A 157 11.93 -14.57 -1.49
CA TYR A 157 13.36 -14.88 -1.27
C TYR A 157 14.26 -14.72 -2.50
N ALA A 158 13.70 -14.44 -3.69
CA ALA A 158 14.56 -14.18 -4.85
C ALA A 158 15.57 -13.05 -4.54
N GLU A 159 16.84 -13.28 -4.88
CA GLU A 159 17.88 -12.26 -4.68
C GLU A 159 17.69 -11.07 -5.63
N GLU A 160 17.62 -9.88 -5.07
CA GLU A 160 17.54 -8.61 -5.80
C GLU A 160 18.58 -7.62 -5.28
N TRP A 161 19.05 -6.73 -6.15
CA TRP A 161 19.93 -5.64 -5.74
C TRP A 161 19.13 -4.55 -5.02
N SER A 162 19.52 -4.23 -3.80
CA SER A 162 18.97 -3.07 -3.08
C SER A 162 19.83 -1.84 -3.32
N ALA A 163 19.25 -0.81 -3.94
CA ALA A 163 19.91 0.47 -4.12
C ALA A 163 20.13 1.20 -2.79
N GLU A 164 19.21 1.02 -1.85
CA GLU A 164 19.28 1.61 -0.51
C GLU A 164 20.37 0.96 0.34
N LEU A 165 20.39 -0.37 0.41
CA LEU A 165 21.36 -1.12 1.22
C LEU A 165 22.68 -1.39 0.50
N LYS A 166 22.78 -1.08 -0.81
CA LYS A 166 23.96 -1.29 -1.69
C LYS A 166 24.49 -2.74 -1.63
N LYS A 167 23.57 -3.70 -1.55
CA LYS A 167 23.87 -5.14 -1.55
C LYS A 167 22.72 -5.94 -2.13
N LYS A 168 22.95 -7.22 -2.41
CA LYS A 168 21.88 -8.17 -2.72
C LYS A 168 21.14 -8.55 -1.46
N VAL A 169 19.81 -8.58 -1.53
CA VAL A 169 18.89 -8.92 -0.45
C VAL A 169 17.73 -9.75 -0.99
N PRO A 170 16.98 -10.47 -0.14
CA PRO A 170 15.72 -11.07 -0.54
C PRO A 170 14.72 -10.02 -1.10
N ALA A 171 13.95 -10.40 -2.10
CA ALA A 171 12.97 -9.50 -2.75
C ALA A 171 11.98 -8.87 -1.76
N ALA A 172 11.58 -9.60 -0.71
CA ALA A 172 10.73 -9.06 0.35
C ALA A 172 11.34 -7.83 1.03
N VAL A 173 12.66 -7.84 1.32
CA VAL A 173 13.36 -6.70 1.91
C VAL A 173 13.29 -5.49 0.97
N ASN A 174 13.58 -5.69 -0.32
CA ASN A 174 13.49 -4.64 -1.33
C ASN A 174 12.07 -4.07 -1.44
N ASN A 175 11.05 -4.95 -1.42
CA ASN A 175 9.66 -4.53 -1.46
C ASN A 175 9.28 -3.69 -0.23
N ILE A 176 9.69 -4.12 0.98
CA ILE A 176 9.42 -3.41 2.22
C ILE A 176 10.02 -1.99 2.18
N LEU A 177 11.28 -1.86 1.75
CA LEU A 177 11.97 -0.58 1.69
C LEU A 177 11.45 0.30 0.54
N ASN A 178 11.46 -0.20 -0.69
CA ASN A 178 11.10 0.58 -1.88
C ASN A 178 9.63 1.02 -1.90
N PHE A 179 8.72 0.17 -1.39
CA PHE A 179 7.31 0.55 -1.24
C PHE A 179 7.01 1.22 0.10
N GLY A 180 8.00 1.37 1.00
CA GLY A 180 7.84 2.03 2.29
C GLY A 180 6.81 1.35 3.20
N TYR A 181 6.76 0.01 3.21
CA TYR A 181 5.85 -0.73 4.09
C TYR A 181 6.23 -0.56 5.56
N HIS A 182 7.52 -0.48 5.89
CA HIS A 182 8.00 -0.17 7.23
C HIS A 182 7.43 1.15 7.77
N GLY A 183 7.44 2.22 6.96
CA GLY A 183 6.83 3.51 7.31
C GLY A 183 5.30 3.43 7.42
N GLN A 184 4.63 2.68 6.53
CA GLN A 184 3.19 2.43 6.61
C GLN A 184 2.81 1.75 7.94
N LEU A 185 3.54 0.72 8.33
CA LEU A 185 3.29 -0.02 9.57
C LEU A 185 3.59 0.83 10.81
N GLY A 186 4.68 1.61 10.79
CA GLY A 186 4.99 2.59 11.83
C GLY A 186 3.88 3.63 11.99
N LEU A 187 3.38 4.16 10.88
CA LEU A 187 2.25 5.09 10.85
C LEU A 187 0.97 4.47 11.45
N TYR A 188 0.62 3.26 11.04
CA TYR A 188 -0.59 2.59 11.52
C TYR A 188 -0.49 2.22 13.01
N ARG A 189 0.70 1.80 13.47
CA ARG A 189 0.99 1.57 14.88
C ARG A 189 0.76 2.84 15.71
N GLU A 190 1.25 3.99 15.24
CA GLU A 190 1.05 5.28 15.89
C GLU A 190 -0.43 5.69 15.95
N LEU A 191 -1.17 5.54 14.83
CA LEU A 191 -2.61 5.84 14.79
C LEU A 191 -3.42 4.93 15.74
N LEU A 192 -3.13 3.62 15.76
CA LEU A 192 -3.75 2.69 16.72
C LEU A 192 -3.46 3.10 18.16
N LYS A 193 -2.23 3.50 18.45
CA LYS A 193 -1.85 3.97 19.79
C LYS A 193 -2.62 5.23 20.20
N GLN A 194 -2.80 6.18 19.28
CA GLN A 194 -3.62 7.37 19.54
C GLN A 194 -5.08 7.04 19.82
N MET A 195 -5.65 6.05 19.13
CA MET A 195 -7.03 5.65 19.28
C MET A 195 -7.30 4.81 20.54
N THR A 196 -6.38 3.90 20.86
CA THR A 196 -6.61 2.87 21.90
C THR A 196 -5.83 3.11 23.19
N GLY A 197 -4.78 3.94 23.16
CA GLY A 197 -3.82 4.10 24.25
C GLY A 197 -2.81 2.93 24.38
N ASN A 198 -2.94 1.89 23.57
CA ASN A 198 -2.13 0.69 23.63
C ASN A 198 -1.14 0.61 22.46
N ASP A 199 -0.05 -0.13 22.66
CA ASP A 199 0.94 -0.40 21.63
C ASP A 199 0.63 -1.72 20.93
N PHE A 200 0.76 -1.74 19.59
CA PHE A 200 0.45 -2.90 18.75
C PHE A 200 1.67 -3.32 17.94
N ARG A 201 1.89 -4.63 17.81
CA ARG A 201 2.96 -5.18 16.98
C ARG A 201 2.47 -5.39 15.56
N PRO A 202 3.12 -4.79 14.55
CA PRO A 202 2.82 -5.06 13.16
C PRO A 202 3.46 -6.35 12.67
N TYR A 203 2.75 -7.08 11.82
CA TYR A 203 3.25 -8.20 11.03
C TYR A 203 2.84 -8.03 9.57
N ILE A 204 3.72 -8.43 8.65
CA ILE A 204 3.36 -8.61 7.25
C ILE A 204 3.19 -10.11 7.01
N VAL A 205 2.04 -10.50 6.48
CA VAL A 205 1.92 -11.80 5.82
C VAL A 205 2.22 -11.57 4.34
N ALA A 206 3.33 -12.11 3.88
CA ALA A 206 3.74 -12.07 2.50
C ALA A 206 3.30 -13.35 1.78
N VAL A 207 2.72 -13.21 0.58
CA VAL A 207 2.41 -14.33 -0.31
C VAL A 207 2.92 -14.02 -1.72
N SER A 208 3.62 -14.98 -2.34
CA SER A 208 4.26 -14.75 -3.63
C SER A 208 3.37 -15.11 -4.81
N LYS A 209 3.63 -14.42 -5.96
CA LYS A 209 3.00 -14.67 -7.27
C LYS A 209 3.71 -15.78 -8.06
N GLU A 210 4.48 -16.63 -7.40
CA GLU A 210 5.17 -17.75 -8.02
C GLU A 210 4.19 -18.87 -8.37
N ASN A 211 4.55 -19.75 -9.30
CA ASN A 211 3.63 -20.82 -9.75
C ASN A 211 3.15 -21.74 -8.62
N VAL A 212 4.02 -21.99 -7.63
CA VAL A 212 3.69 -22.49 -6.32
C VAL A 212 3.93 -21.34 -5.36
N PRO A 213 2.89 -20.69 -4.82
CA PRO A 213 3.08 -19.53 -3.98
C PRO A 213 3.87 -19.87 -2.72
N ASP A 214 4.92 -19.10 -2.48
CA ASP A 214 5.63 -19.08 -1.21
C ASP A 214 4.92 -18.11 -0.26
N ARG A 215 5.05 -18.33 1.06
CA ARG A 215 4.40 -17.50 2.08
C ARG A 215 5.25 -17.44 3.34
N ASP A 216 5.22 -16.29 3.99
CA ASP A 216 5.91 -16.09 5.25
C ASP A 216 5.26 -15.01 6.11
N ILE A 217 5.54 -15.05 7.41
CA ILE A 217 5.16 -14.02 8.38
C ILE A 217 6.40 -13.21 8.71
N LEU A 218 6.41 -11.95 8.29
CA LEU A 218 7.55 -11.06 8.46
C LEU A 218 7.29 -10.10 9.63
N LYS A 219 8.20 -10.08 10.59
CA LYS A 219 8.26 -9.07 11.63
C LYS A 219 9.16 -7.92 11.15
N ILE A 220 8.72 -6.70 11.32
CA ILE A 220 9.55 -5.53 11.10
C ILE A 220 10.06 -5.06 12.47
N ASP A 221 11.37 -4.94 12.61
CA ASP A 221 11.97 -4.48 13.86
C ASP A 221 11.69 -2.99 14.09
N ASP A 222 11.63 -2.61 15.38
CA ASP A 222 11.19 -1.27 15.80
C ASP A 222 12.02 -0.15 15.17
N GLU A 223 13.32 -0.37 14.99
CA GLU A 223 14.24 0.59 14.35
C GLU A 223 13.77 0.98 12.93
N TRP A 224 13.33 0.02 12.14
CA TRP A 224 12.80 0.27 10.79
C TRP A 224 11.44 0.95 10.81
N LEU A 225 10.58 0.60 11.78
CA LEU A 225 9.28 1.24 11.93
C LEU A 225 9.44 2.71 12.32
N GLU A 226 10.36 3.01 13.23
CA GLU A 226 10.67 4.35 13.69
C GLU A 226 11.31 5.19 12.58
N GLU A 227 12.31 4.64 11.87
CA GLU A 227 12.93 5.32 10.71
C GLU A 227 11.90 5.68 9.65
N GLY A 228 11.05 4.73 9.28
CA GLY A 228 10.00 4.96 8.29
C GLY A 228 8.96 5.98 8.73
N LEU A 229 8.56 5.97 10.01
CA LEU A 229 7.64 6.95 10.59
C LEU A 229 8.28 8.35 10.66
N ASP A 230 9.54 8.45 11.06
CA ASP A 230 10.25 9.73 11.16
C ASP A 230 10.43 10.36 9.78
N LYS A 231 10.66 9.57 8.75
CA LYS A 231 10.64 10.06 7.37
C LYS A 231 9.27 10.64 6.99
N ILE A 232 8.18 9.95 7.34
CA ILE A 232 6.83 10.48 7.12
C ILE A 232 6.63 11.80 7.87
N LYS A 233 6.98 11.86 9.17
CA LYS A 233 6.86 13.06 9.99
C LYS A 233 7.62 14.25 9.41
N SER A 234 8.82 14.03 8.88
CA SER A 234 9.66 15.10 8.32
C SER A 234 9.08 15.76 7.06
N GLU A 235 8.23 15.06 6.32
CA GLU A 235 7.73 15.51 5.02
C GLU A 235 6.22 15.81 5.02
N ILE A 236 5.46 15.26 5.99
CA ILE A 236 4.00 15.23 5.92
C ILE A 236 3.35 16.62 5.94
N VAL A 237 3.92 17.55 6.70
CA VAL A 237 3.41 18.92 6.80
C VAL A 237 3.55 19.64 5.46
N GLU A 238 4.72 19.53 4.80
CA GLU A 238 4.92 20.12 3.48
C GLU A 238 3.96 19.53 2.45
N VAL A 239 3.81 18.20 2.44
CA VAL A 239 2.86 17.53 1.55
C VAL A 239 1.44 18.01 1.80
N TRP A 240 1.03 18.16 3.06
CA TRP A 240 -0.30 18.65 3.40
C TRP A 240 -0.53 20.10 2.98
N ASP A 241 0.46 20.99 3.17
CA ASP A 241 0.40 22.37 2.71
C ASP A 241 0.19 22.47 1.18
N VAL A 242 0.86 21.58 0.42
CA VAL A 242 0.65 21.50 -1.03
C VAL A 242 -0.76 21.02 -1.38
N ILE A 243 -1.27 20.00 -0.69
CA ILE A 243 -2.64 19.48 -0.89
C ILE A 243 -3.68 20.55 -0.58
N GLN A 244 -3.45 21.37 0.44
CA GLN A 244 -4.34 22.47 0.83
C GLN A 244 -4.16 23.73 -0.03
N GLY A 245 -3.26 23.74 -1.03
CA GLY A 245 -2.97 24.87 -1.89
C GLY A 245 -2.22 26.02 -1.20
N GLN A 246 -1.62 25.76 -0.04
CA GLN A 246 -0.82 26.74 0.71
C GLN A 246 0.62 26.84 0.20
N LYS A 247 1.08 25.81 -0.51
CA LYS A 247 2.39 25.76 -1.17
C LYS A 247 2.29 25.27 -2.60
N GLU A 248 3.15 25.82 -3.45
CA GLU A 248 3.27 25.37 -4.84
C GLU A 248 3.88 23.95 -4.92
N PRO A 249 3.30 23.06 -5.75
CA PRO A 249 3.79 21.70 -5.88
C PRO A 249 5.13 21.61 -6.62
N LYS A 250 6.12 20.97 -6.00
CA LYS A 250 7.45 20.77 -6.58
C LYS A 250 7.43 19.75 -7.72
N LYS A 251 8.17 20.05 -8.80
CA LYS A 251 8.37 19.15 -9.94
C LYS A 251 9.58 18.25 -9.70
N CYS A 252 9.47 16.93 -9.92
CA CYS A 252 10.62 16.02 -9.87
C CYS A 252 11.52 16.14 -11.12
N GLY A 253 11.03 16.67 -12.22
CA GLY A 253 11.77 16.87 -13.48
C GLY A 253 11.81 15.66 -14.42
N HIS A 254 11.55 14.44 -13.95
CA HIS A 254 11.78 13.20 -14.71
C HIS A 254 10.55 12.30 -14.91
N CYS A 255 9.45 12.51 -14.20
CA CYS A 255 8.21 11.75 -14.44
C CYS A 255 7.49 12.22 -15.71
N ASP A 256 6.52 11.43 -16.22
CA ASP A 256 5.80 11.73 -17.47
C ASP A 256 5.11 13.09 -17.43
N TYR A 257 4.46 13.44 -16.33
CA TYR A 257 3.87 14.75 -16.15
C TYR A 257 4.91 15.87 -16.27
N CYS A 258 6.04 15.77 -15.57
CA CYS A 258 7.08 16.78 -15.63
C CYS A 258 7.71 16.88 -17.03
N ARG A 259 7.90 15.72 -17.71
CA ARG A 259 8.40 15.69 -19.08
C ARG A 259 7.43 16.33 -20.08
N SER A 260 6.12 16.08 -19.92
CA SER A 260 5.11 16.70 -20.80
C SER A 260 5.06 18.24 -20.68
N GLN A 261 5.47 18.77 -19.51
CA GLN A 261 5.52 20.21 -19.25
C GLN A 261 6.89 20.85 -19.56
N LYS A 262 7.87 20.05 -20.02
CA LYS A 262 9.24 20.53 -20.25
C LYS A 262 9.30 21.40 -21.52
N LYS A 263 9.92 22.56 -21.40
CA LYS A 263 10.24 23.45 -22.52
C LYS A 263 11.75 23.48 -22.73
N LEU A 264 12.18 23.46 -23.98
CA LEU A 264 13.60 23.58 -24.35
C LEU A 264 14.00 25.05 -24.29
N ASN A 265 14.46 25.50 -23.14
CA ASN A 265 14.83 26.89 -22.87
C ASN A 265 16.30 27.07 -22.46
N ALA A 266 17.05 26.00 -22.39
CA ALA A 266 18.48 26.00 -22.04
C ALA A 266 19.24 24.88 -22.77
N VAL A 267 20.54 25.11 -23.00
CA VAL A 267 21.48 24.07 -23.43
C VAL A 267 22.12 23.49 -22.18
N VAL A 268 22.10 22.16 -22.06
CA VAL A 268 22.72 21.42 -20.96
C VAL A 268 23.99 20.77 -21.49
N SER A 269 25.12 20.97 -20.84
CA SER A 269 26.37 20.32 -21.23
C SER A 269 26.42 18.86 -20.79
N LEU A 270 27.27 18.05 -21.44
CA LEU A 270 27.47 16.66 -21.02
C LEU A 270 28.03 16.59 -19.59
N ASN A 271 28.89 17.53 -19.21
CA ASN A 271 29.45 17.59 -17.86
C ASN A 271 28.38 17.83 -16.80
N ASP A 272 27.42 18.74 -17.08
CA ASP A 272 26.30 19.00 -16.17
C ASP A 272 25.46 17.72 -15.94
N LEU A 273 25.33 16.87 -16.98
CA LEU A 273 24.60 15.59 -16.86
C LEU A 273 25.36 14.51 -16.05
N ILE A 274 26.71 14.60 -16.01
CA ILE A 274 27.54 13.66 -15.24
C ILE A 274 27.49 14.01 -13.74
N GLU A 275 27.32 15.29 -13.40
CA GLU A 275 27.30 15.79 -12.02
C GLU A 275 25.91 15.73 -11.38
N MET A 276 24.84 15.42 -12.14
CA MET A 276 23.46 15.25 -11.65
C MET A 276 23.27 13.85 -11.04
#